data_fdf6e547049d37c6bada957879516971
#
_entry.id   fdf6e547049d37c6bada957879516971
#
_cell.length_a   1.000
_cell.length_b   1.000
_cell.length_c   1.000
_cell.angle_alpha   90.00
_cell.angle_beta   90.00
_cell.angle_gamma   90.00
#
_symmetry.space_group_name_H-M   'P 1'
#
loop_
_entity.id
_entity.type
_entity.pdbx_description
1 polymer ?
#
loop_
_entity_poly.entity_id
_entity_poly.type
_entity_poly.pdbx_seq_one_letter_code
_entity_poly.pdbx_strand_id
1 'polypeptide(L)'
;MTDWPMLDRLGFEAEAIGFHLSAHPLDAYAQVLRRLGVTPCAQVEARARAGVGRVRLAGNVVGTKERIARNGKRMAWVRISDASGSTEVTLFAETLSSTRDLLSNGTNVLVTAELLFQGEAFRITAHDVTPLDQAAANAGAGMRIWLQETAAVPHIRDLLGREGRGKGRVFLVPRLGAEQSVEIALPGGFNVSPRLAQAIKIIPGVERIEEL
;
A
#
# COMPACT_ATOMS: atom_id res chain seq x y z
N MET A 1 -17.19 6.44 -22.51
CA MET A 1 -15.98 7.07 -21.95
C MET A 1 -15.52 6.16 -20.83
N THR A 2 -14.36 5.54 -20.99
CA THR A 2 -13.77 4.69 -19.95
C THR A 2 -13.33 5.59 -18.81
N ASP A 3 -13.88 5.38 -17.63
CA ASP A 3 -13.49 6.14 -16.43
C ASP A 3 -12.05 5.74 -16.03
N TRP A 4 -11.27 6.71 -15.55
CA TRP A 4 -9.88 6.46 -15.18
C TRP A 4 -9.81 5.55 -13.96
N PRO A 5 -8.77 4.68 -13.85
CA PRO A 5 -8.52 3.92 -12.64
C PRO A 5 -8.47 4.84 -11.42
N MET A 6 -9.06 4.42 -10.32
CA MET A 6 -9.21 5.25 -9.12
C MET A 6 -7.88 5.84 -8.62
N LEU A 7 -6.79 5.06 -8.66
CA LEU A 7 -5.47 5.52 -8.21
C LEU A 7 -4.88 6.59 -9.13
N ASP A 8 -5.11 6.49 -10.46
CA ASP A 8 -4.63 7.49 -11.41
C ASP A 8 -5.40 8.80 -11.22
N ARG A 9 -6.72 8.73 -11.00
CA ARG A 9 -7.56 9.90 -10.71
C ARG A 9 -7.12 10.61 -9.43
N LEU A 10 -6.82 9.86 -8.36
CA LEU A 10 -6.31 10.41 -7.11
C LEU A 10 -4.93 11.06 -7.28
N GLY A 11 -4.07 10.50 -8.14
CA GLY A 11 -2.78 11.10 -8.50
C GLY A 11 -2.96 12.48 -9.14
N PHE A 12 -3.86 12.60 -10.11
CA PHE A 12 -4.15 13.88 -10.77
C PHE A 12 -4.84 14.90 -9.85
N GLU A 13 -5.73 14.47 -8.94
CA GLU A 13 -6.32 15.33 -7.91
C GLU A 13 -5.23 15.92 -7.00
N ALA A 14 -4.32 15.08 -6.49
CA ALA A 14 -3.23 15.52 -5.62
C ALA A 14 -2.25 16.47 -6.34
N GLU A 15 -1.97 16.23 -7.63
CA GLU A 15 -1.12 17.10 -8.44
C GLU A 15 -1.77 18.46 -8.70
N ALA A 16 -3.09 18.49 -8.98
CA ALA A 16 -3.81 19.70 -9.33
C ALA A 16 -4.12 20.60 -8.14
N ILE A 17 -4.44 20.03 -6.98
CA ILE A 17 -4.97 20.76 -5.81
C ILE A 17 -4.18 20.52 -4.52
N GLY A 18 -3.19 19.63 -4.54
CA GLY A 18 -2.30 19.37 -3.41
C GLY A 18 -2.87 18.43 -2.33
N PHE A 19 -4.06 17.88 -2.52
CA PHE A 19 -4.66 16.89 -1.62
C PHE A 19 -5.70 16.03 -2.36
N HIS A 20 -6.06 14.88 -1.76
CA HIS A 20 -7.02 13.94 -2.34
C HIS A 20 -8.44 14.33 -1.92
N LEU A 21 -9.32 14.58 -2.89
CA LEU A 21 -10.73 14.99 -2.65
C LEU A 21 -11.68 13.80 -2.58
N SER A 22 -11.49 12.81 -3.45
CA SER A 22 -12.49 11.76 -3.65
C SER A 22 -12.30 10.55 -2.75
N ALA A 23 -11.05 10.18 -2.43
CA ALA A 23 -10.68 9.07 -1.54
C ALA A 23 -9.18 9.16 -1.21
N HIS A 24 -8.72 8.44 -0.18
CA HIS A 24 -7.29 8.35 0.11
C HIS A 24 -6.63 7.20 -0.70
N PRO A 25 -5.39 7.36 -1.22
CA PRO A 25 -4.70 6.29 -1.97
C PRO A 25 -4.58 4.97 -1.21
N LEU A 26 -4.58 5.01 0.12
CA LEU A 26 -4.50 3.85 0.98
C LEU A 26 -5.84 3.14 1.20
N ASP A 27 -6.97 3.67 0.75
CA ASP A 27 -8.28 3.02 0.91
C ASP A 27 -8.33 1.68 0.20
N ALA A 28 -7.64 1.56 -0.95
CA ALA A 28 -7.49 0.30 -1.67
C ALA A 28 -6.73 -0.79 -0.87
N TYR A 29 -5.98 -0.40 0.17
CA TYR A 29 -5.17 -1.29 0.99
C TYR A 29 -5.82 -1.64 2.35
N ALA A 30 -7.06 -1.21 2.61
CA ALA A 30 -7.68 -1.28 3.94
C ALA A 30 -7.63 -2.68 4.59
N GLN A 31 -7.82 -3.76 3.82
CA GLN A 31 -7.72 -5.12 4.35
C GLN A 31 -6.28 -5.52 4.70
N VAL A 32 -5.34 -5.20 3.81
CA VAL A 32 -3.92 -5.49 4.02
C VAL A 32 -3.37 -4.71 5.21
N LEU A 33 -3.74 -3.43 5.36
CA LEU A 33 -3.32 -2.60 6.49
C LEU A 33 -3.77 -3.19 7.84
N ARG A 34 -4.99 -3.73 7.91
CA ARG A 34 -5.47 -4.45 9.10
C ARG A 34 -4.64 -5.70 9.39
N ARG A 35 -4.33 -6.52 8.37
CA ARG A 35 -3.49 -7.73 8.54
C ARG A 35 -2.07 -7.40 8.98
N LEU A 36 -1.51 -6.30 8.47
CA LEU A 36 -0.18 -5.83 8.83
C LEU A 36 -0.14 -5.20 10.24
N GLY A 37 -1.28 -4.98 10.88
CA GLY A 37 -1.37 -4.35 12.18
C GLY A 37 -0.91 -2.89 12.15
N VAL A 38 -1.25 -2.17 11.08
CA VAL A 38 -0.87 -0.77 10.89
C VAL A 38 -1.64 0.11 11.86
N THR A 39 -0.93 1.04 12.49
CA THR A 39 -1.50 2.07 13.35
C THR A 39 -1.89 3.27 12.51
N PRO A 40 -3.15 3.75 12.56
CA PRO A 40 -3.55 4.99 11.88
C PRO A 40 -2.77 6.21 12.37
N CYS A 41 -2.47 7.15 11.48
CA CYS A 41 -1.71 8.37 11.79
C CYS A 41 -2.32 9.14 12.96
N ALA A 42 -3.65 9.27 13.02
CA ALA A 42 -4.36 9.95 14.11
C ALA A 42 -4.20 9.25 15.48
N GLN A 43 -3.83 7.98 15.53
CA GLN A 43 -3.71 7.22 16.77
C GLN A 43 -2.27 7.12 17.31
N VAL A 44 -1.28 7.60 16.56
CA VAL A 44 0.14 7.41 16.90
C VAL A 44 0.48 8.05 18.24
N GLU A 45 0.02 9.29 18.48
CA GLU A 45 0.26 9.98 19.74
C GLU A 45 -0.38 9.27 20.93
N ALA A 46 -1.62 8.80 20.81
CA ALA A 46 -2.29 8.04 21.84
C ALA A 46 -1.57 6.72 22.14
N ARG A 47 -1.06 6.03 21.11
CA ARG A 47 -0.23 4.83 21.26
C ARG A 47 1.09 5.11 22.00
N ALA A 48 1.75 6.21 21.63
CA ALA A 48 2.98 6.63 22.31
C ALA A 48 2.72 6.91 23.80
N ARG A 49 1.65 7.64 24.14
CA ARG A 49 1.24 7.92 25.52
C ARG A 49 0.88 6.65 26.31
N ALA A 50 0.36 5.63 25.63
CA ALA A 50 0.08 4.33 26.21
C ALA A 50 1.34 3.43 26.39
N GLY A 51 2.54 3.96 26.11
CA GLY A 51 3.81 3.24 26.27
C GLY A 51 4.15 2.27 25.14
N VAL A 52 3.47 2.37 23.99
CA VAL A 52 3.81 1.55 22.81
C VAL A 52 5.11 2.06 22.20
N GLY A 53 6.17 1.28 22.28
CA GLY A 53 7.51 1.65 21.80
C GLY A 53 7.69 1.46 20.29
N ARG A 54 6.94 0.56 19.63
CA ARG A 54 7.08 0.27 18.19
C ARG A 54 5.73 0.21 17.51
N VAL A 55 5.67 0.79 16.30
CA VAL A 55 4.49 0.80 15.46
C VAL A 55 4.83 0.51 14.01
N ARG A 56 3.84 0.03 13.27
CA ARG A 56 3.84 0.07 11.80
C ARG A 56 2.89 1.16 11.35
N LEU A 57 3.37 2.02 10.47
CA LEU A 57 2.62 3.10 9.86
C LEU A 57 2.56 2.84 8.37
N ALA A 58 1.44 3.11 7.74
CA ALA A 58 1.37 3.17 6.29
C ALA A 58 0.90 4.55 5.88
N GLY A 59 1.47 5.09 4.82
CA GLY A 59 1.10 6.42 4.38
C GLY A 59 1.52 6.69 2.94
N ASN A 60 0.84 7.65 2.35
CA ASN A 60 1.29 8.30 1.13
C ASN A 60 2.28 9.40 1.51
N VAL A 61 3.44 9.44 0.86
CA VAL A 61 4.45 10.49 1.10
C VAL A 61 3.93 11.81 0.53
N VAL A 62 3.74 12.80 1.40
CA VAL A 62 3.25 14.13 1.02
C VAL A 62 4.30 15.22 1.14
N GLY A 63 5.47 14.91 1.67
CA GLY A 63 6.59 15.85 1.72
C GLY A 63 7.82 15.27 2.40
N THR A 64 8.99 15.65 1.92
CA THR A 64 10.29 15.24 2.45
C THR A 64 11.18 16.46 2.62
N LYS A 65 11.78 16.62 3.82
CA LYS A 65 12.76 17.68 4.12
C LYS A 65 14.04 17.02 4.60
N GLU A 66 15.12 17.17 3.84
CA GLU A 66 16.44 16.69 4.24
C GLU A 66 17.27 17.81 4.91
N ARG A 67 18.11 17.41 5.85
CA ARG A 67 19.07 18.30 6.51
C ARG A 67 20.37 17.54 6.83
N ILE A 68 21.47 18.25 6.84
CA ILE A 68 22.73 17.77 7.39
C ILE A 68 22.78 18.15 8.87
N ALA A 69 22.88 17.16 9.76
CA ALA A 69 23.04 17.37 11.18
C ALA A 69 24.43 17.93 11.52
N ARG A 70 24.62 18.47 12.74
CA ARG A 70 25.92 19.06 13.18
C ARG A 70 27.09 18.07 13.10
N ASN A 71 26.84 16.78 13.17
CA ASN A 71 27.81 15.69 13.05
C ASN A 71 28.11 15.29 11.59
N GLY A 72 27.64 16.06 10.60
CA GLY A 72 27.82 15.80 9.17
C GLY A 72 26.92 14.69 8.60
N LYS A 73 26.15 13.99 9.41
CA LYS A 73 25.23 12.95 8.93
C LYS A 73 23.94 13.55 8.36
N ARG A 74 23.46 13.00 7.27
CA ARG A 74 22.16 13.39 6.69
C ARG A 74 21.02 12.79 7.50
N MET A 75 19.91 13.51 7.59
CA MET A 75 18.64 13.06 8.15
C MET A 75 17.49 13.68 7.36
N ALA A 76 16.34 13.05 7.41
CA ALA A 76 15.13 13.57 6.77
C ALA A 76 13.94 13.53 7.72
N TRP A 77 13.03 14.48 7.52
CA TRP A 77 11.66 14.44 8.03
C TRP A 77 10.75 14.16 6.87
N VAL A 78 10.02 13.07 6.96
CA VAL A 78 9.09 12.63 5.93
C VAL A 78 7.69 12.72 6.48
N ARG A 79 6.85 13.53 5.84
CA ARG A 79 5.43 13.59 6.15
C ARG A 79 4.70 12.55 5.35
N ILE A 80 3.99 11.68 6.04
CA ILE A 80 3.12 10.66 5.45
C ILE A 80 1.67 10.92 5.87
N SER A 81 0.73 10.61 5.00
CA SER A 81 -0.72 10.72 5.26
C SER A 81 -1.42 9.39 5.04
N ASP A 82 -2.48 9.17 5.81
CA ASP A 82 -3.48 8.13 5.60
C ASP A 82 -4.90 8.74 5.66
N ALA A 83 -5.93 7.92 5.56
CA ALA A 83 -7.32 8.38 5.64
C ALA A 83 -7.69 9.03 6.99
N SER A 84 -6.89 8.83 8.04
CA SER A 84 -7.12 9.37 9.39
C SER A 84 -6.42 10.71 9.65
N GLY A 85 -5.41 11.04 8.83
CA GLY A 85 -4.63 12.26 9.00
C GLY A 85 -3.20 12.15 8.48
N SER A 86 -2.30 12.97 9.04
CA SER A 86 -0.88 12.94 8.66
C SER A 86 0.02 12.95 9.89
N THR A 87 1.21 12.39 9.73
CA THR A 87 2.26 12.41 10.75
C THR A 87 3.63 12.61 10.12
N GLU A 88 4.61 13.04 10.93
CA GLU A 88 5.98 13.24 10.49
C GLU A 88 6.89 12.18 11.09
N VAL A 89 7.68 11.53 10.24
CA VAL A 89 8.60 10.46 10.61
C VAL A 89 10.03 10.93 10.36
N THR A 90 10.91 10.73 11.34
CA THR A 90 12.33 11.04 11.23
C THR A 90 13.11 9.84 10.70
N LEU A 91 13.87 10.04 9.63
CA LEU A 91 14.81 9.06 9.08
C LEU A 91 16.23 9.51 9.34
N PHE A 92 17.03 8.67 9.98
CA PHE A 92 18.46 8.90 10.14
C PHE A 92 19.24 8.38 8.94
N ALA A 93 20.54 8.73 8.87
CA ALA A 93 21.38 8.56 7.70
C ALA A 93 21.36 7.16 7.09
N GLU A 94 21.35 6.12 7.91
CA GLU A 94 21.33 4.72 7.46
C GLU A 94 20.03 4.38 6.74
N THR A 95 18.89 4.57 7.41
CA THR A 95 17.56 4.34 6.84
C THR A 95 17.32 5.26 5.63
N LEU A 96 17.72 6.54 5.72
CA LEU A 96 17.58 7.49 4.62
C LEU A 96 18.35 7.05 3.38
N SER A 97 19.58 6.56 3.53
CA SER A 97 20.39 6.14 2.37
C SER A 97 19.83 4.93 1.64
N SER A 98 19.23 3.98 2.37
CA SER A 98 18.67 2.75 1.80
C SER A 98 17.26 2.92 1.22
N THR A 99 16.54 4.00 1.59
CA THR A 99 15.12 4.17 1.23
C THR A 99 14.81 5.46 0.49
N ARG A 100 15.84 6.21 0.08
CA ARG A 100 15.69 7.53 -0.52
C ARG A 100 14.75 7.58 -1.71
N ASP A 101 14.82 6.56 -2.57
CA ASP A 101 14.01 6.45 -3.79
C ASP A 101 12.52 6.27 -3.48
N LEU A 102 12.17 5.85 -2.26
CA LEU A 102 10.80 5.65 -1.79
C LEU A 102 10.17 6.93 -1.22
N LEU A 103 10.96 7.99 -1.03
CA LEU A 103 10.52 9.21 -0.33
C LEU A 103 10.01 10.30 -1.28
N SER A 104 9.71 9.95 -2.52
CA SER A 104 9.08 10.84 -3.49
C SER A 104 7.60 11.04 -3.16
N ASN A 105 7.11 12.27 -3.34
CA ASN A 105 5.69 12.58 -3.14
C ASN A 105 4.79 11.64 -3.97
N GLY A 106 3.70 11.19 -3.38
CA GLY A 106 2.76 10.26 -4.01
C GLY A 106 3.11 8.77 -3.81
N THR A 107 4.30 8.44 -3.28
CA THR A 107 4.68 7.04 -3.02
C THR A 107 3.95 6.49 -1.80
N ASN A 108 3.36 5.31 -1.92
CA ASN A 108 2.75 4.61 -0.79
C ASN A 108 3.79 3.72 -0.10
N VAL A 109 4.00 3.94 1.19
CA VAL A 109 5.03 3.26 1.98
C VAL A 109 4.46 2.61 3.24
N LEU A 110 5.09 1.51 3.66
CA LEU A 110 4.98 0.94 5.00
C LEU A 110 6.25 1.31 5.77
N VAL A 111 6.08 1.93 6.92
CA VAL A 111 7.16 2.37 7.81
C VAL A 111 7.12 1.57 9.10
N THR A 112 8.20 0.90 9.46
CA THR A 112 8.40 0.36 10.81
C THR A 112 9.15 1.39 11.62
N ALA A 113 8.52 1.89 12.69
CA ALA A 113 9.04 3.00 13.46
C ALA A 113 9.02 2.73 14.97
N GLU A 114 9.90 3.43 15.66
CA GLU A 114 9.95 3.54 17.11
C GLU A 114 9.36 4.87 17.56
N LEU A 115 8.60 4.85 18.65
CA LEU A 115 8.00 6.00 19.29
C LEU A 115 8.82 6.35 20.54
N LEU A 116 9.40 7.53 20.58
CA LEU A 116 10.19 8.01 21.70
C LEU A 116 9.65 9.35 22.19
N PHE A 117 9.41 9.46 23.50
CA PHE A 117 9.13 10.76 24.13
C PHE A 117 10.42 11.53 24.38
N GLN A 118 10.40 12.81 24.07
CA GLN A 118 11.43 13.78 24.43
C GLN A 118 10.74 14.96 25.17
N GLY A 119 10.65 14.85 26.48
CA GLY A 119 9.86 15.79 27.29
C GLY A 119 8.36 15.64 27.01
N GLU A 120 7.70 16.72 26.62
CA GLU A 120 6.26 16.71 26.24
C GLU A 120 6.00 16.32 24.78
N ALA A 121 7.03 16.37 23.94
CA ALA A 121 6.92 16.01 22.52
C ALA A 121 7.29 14.55 22.30
N PHE A 122 6.65 13.90 21.34
CA PHE A 122 7.06 12.58 20.89
C PHE A 122 7.72 12.66 19.51
N ARG A 123 8.63 11.73 19.28
CA ARG A 123 9.32 11.57 18.00
C ARG A 123 9.04 10.19 17.44
N ILE A 124 8.78 10.14 16.15
CA ILE A 124 8.65 8.90 15.39
C ILE A 124 9.96 8.71 14.62
N THR A 125 10.68 7.65 14.89
CA THR A 125 11.93 7.31 14.21
C THR A 125 11.75 6.08 13.37
N ALA A 126 11.92 6.20 12.04
CA ALA A 126 11.86 5.06 11.14
C ALA A 126 13.10 4.18 11.27
N HIS A 127 12.88 2.88 11.36
CA HIS A 127 13.92 1.85 11.26
C HIS A 127 13.94 1.21 9.89
N ASP A 128 12.77 1.13 9.23
CA ASP A 128 12.61 0.55 7.92
C ASP A 128 11.49 1.23 7.15
N VAL A 129 11.66 1.35 5.83
CA VAL A 129 10.66 1.86 4.90
C VAL A 129 10.62 0.94 3.69
N THR A 130 9.46 0.39 3.39
CA THR A 130 9.25 -0.50 2.24
C THR A 130 8.08 -0.02 1.38
N PRO A 131 8.09 -0.28 0.06
CA PRO A 131 6.92 -0.02 -0.77
C PRO A 131 5.70 -0.76 -0.23
N LEU A 132 4.56 -0.07 -0.13
CA LEU A 132 3.34 -0.67 0.42
C LEU A 132 2.85 -1.85 -0.44
N ASP A 133 3.01 -1.79 -1.76
CA ASP A 133 2.69 -2.91 -2.66
C ASP A 133 3.50 -4.17 -2.33
N GLN A 134 4.80 -4.01 -2.07
CA GLN A 134 5.67 -5.13 -1.69
C GLN A 134 5.27 -5.70 -0.32
N ALA A 135 4.96 -4.83 0.64
CA ALA A 135 4.48 -5.26 1.95
C ALA A 135 3.14 -5.99 1.85
N ALA A 136 2.23 -5.53 1.01
CA ALA A 136 0.95 -6.17 0.72
C ALA A 136 1.15 -7.57 0.11
N ALA A 137 1.98 -7.69 -0.91
CA ALA A 137 2.31 -8.96 -1.54
C ALA A 137 2.94 -9.96 -0.56
N ASN A 138 3.81 -9.48 0.35
CA ASN A 138 4.43 -10.29 1.38
C ASN A 138 3.47 -10.70 2.51
N ALA A 139 2.38 -9.96 2.73
CA ALA A 139 1.35 -10.29 3.70
C ALA A 139 0.52 -11.53 3.30
N GLY A 140 0.76 -12.08 2.11
CA GLY A 140 0.08 -13.28 1.63
C GLY A 140 -1.39 -13.03 1.29
N ALA A 141 -1.73 -11.81 0.88
CA ALA A 141 -3.06 -11.50 0.35
C ALA A 141 -3.38 -12.46 -0.80
N GLY A 142 -4.60 -12.97 -0.82
CA GLY A 142 -5.11 -13.76 -1.94
C GLY A 142 -6.15 -12.98 -2.72
N MET A 143 -6.47 -13.44 -3.92
CA MET A 143 -7.61 -12.91 -4.66
C MET A 143 -8.40 -14.00 -5.35
N ARG A 144 -9.70 -13.78 -5.45
CA ARG A 144 -10.63 -14.58 -6.23
C ARG A 144 -11.15 -13.73 -7.37
N ILE A 145 -10.98 -14.21 -8.60
CA ILE A 145 -11.33 -13.49 -9.83
C ILE A 145 -12.53 -14.19 -10.47
N TRP A 146 -13.66 -13.52 -10.48
CA TRP A 146 -14.88 -14.00 -11.10
C TRP A 146 -14.89 -13.65 -12.58
N LEU A 147 -15.15 -14.65 -13.43
CA LEU A 147 -15.07 -14.53 -14.88
C LEU A 147 -16.44 -14.76 -15.51
N GLN A 148 -16.87 -13.82 -16.34
CA GLN A 148 -18.01 -14.03 -17.27
C GLN A 148 -17.56 -14.73 -18.55
N GLU A 149 -16.33 -14.43 -19.01
CA GLU A 149 -15.77 -14.94 -20.24
C GLU A 149 -14.35 -15.48 -20.03
N THR A 150 -14.08 -16.65 -20.61
CA THR A 150 -12.74 -17.27 -20.55
C THR A 150 -11.70 -16.53 -21.39
N ALA A 151 -12.12 -15.65 -22.31
CA ALA A 151 -11.22 -14.79 -23.10
C ALA A 151 -10.35 -13.86 -22.22
N ALA A 152 -10.77 -13.56 -20.98
CA ALA A 152 -9.98 -12.79 -20.02
C ALA A 152 -8.73 -13.54 -19.51
N VAL A 153 -8.73 -14.88 -19.52
CA VAL A 153 -7.67 -15.69 -18.89
C VAL A 153 -6.26 -15.41 -19.41
N PRO A 154 -6.01 -15.29 -20.73
CA PRO A 154 -4.69 -14.94 -21.23
C PRO A 154 -4.15 -13.60 -20.70
N HIS A 155 -5.00 -12.58 -20.65
CA HIS A 155 -4.64 -11.26 -20.14
C HIS A 155 -4.32 -11.29 -18.64
N ILE A 156 -5.13 -12.02 -17.84
CA ILE A 156 -4.86 -12.23 -16.42
C ILE A 156 -3.53 -12.95 -16.22
N ARG A 157 -3.26 -14.02 -16.98
CA ARG A 157 -1.99 -14.74 -16.93
C ARG A 157 -0.79 -13.82 -17.20
N ASP A 158 -0.90 -12.96 -18.20
CA ASP A 158 0.19 -12.07 -18.60
C ASP A 158 0.45 -11.00 -17.52
N LEU A 159 -0.60 -10.47 -16.88
CA LEU A 159 -0.47 -9.56 -15.73
C LEU A 159 0.17 -10.25 -14.53
N LEU A 160 -0.32 -11.43 -14.15
CA LEU A 160 0.26 -12.22 -13.05
C LEU A 160 1.73 -12.57 -13.31
N GLY A 161 2.09 -12.85 -14.56
CA GLY A 161 3.46 -13.14 -14.97
C GLY A 161 4.40 -11.94 -14.83
N ARG A 162 3.92 -10.73 -15.11
CA ARG A 162 4.70 -9.47 -14.97
C ARG A 162 4.96 -9.10 -13.51
N GLU A 163 3.97 -9.30 -12.64
CA GLU A 163 4.11 -9.02 -11.19
C GLU A 163 5.01 -10.04 -10.47
N GLY A 164 5.23 -11.20 -11.06
CA GLY A 164 6.14 -12.21 -10.57
C GLY A 164 5.59 -13.06 -9.42
N ARG A 165 6.50 -13.86 -8.81
CA ARG A 165 6.17 -14.79 -7.74
C ARG A 165 6.07 -14.11 -6.39
N GLY A 166 5.11 -14.56 -5.55
CA GLY A 166 4.88 -14.07 -4.20
C GLY A 166 4.20 -15.13 -3.33
N LYS A 167 3.60 -14.72 -2.23
CA LYS A 167 2.91 -15.61 -1.27
C LYS A 167 1.38 -15.63 -1.44
N GLY A 168 0.84 -14.76 -2.27
CA GLY A 168 -0.60 -14.64 -2.49
C GLY A 168 -1.16 -15.80 -3.30
N ARG A 169 -2.36 -16.25 -2.96
CA ARG A 169 -3.09 -17.28 -3.69
C ARG A 169 -4.09 -16.63 -4.65
N VAL A 170 -4.16 -17.12 -5.87
CA VAL A 170 -5.11 -16.63 -6.88
C VAL A 170 -6.05 -17.77 -7.29
N PHE A 171 -7.33 -17.44 -7.28
CA PHE A 171 -8.40 -18.36 -7.71
C PHE A 171 -9.14 -17.73 -8.89
N LEU A 172 -9.40 -18.53 -9.92
CA LEU A 172 -10.31 -18.17 -11.02
C LEU A 172 -11.66 -18.83 -10.77
N VAL A 173 -12.73 -18.06 -10.92
CA VAL A 173 -14.11 -18.55 -10.75
C VAL A 173 -14.89 -18.28 -12.04
N PRO A 174 -14.73 -19.13 -13.07
CA PRO A 174 -15.54 -19.01 -14.28
C PRO A 174 -16.99 -19.38 -14.01
N ARG A 175 -17.90 -18.64 -14.61
CA ARG A 175 -19.33 -18.94 -14.62
C ARG A 175 -19.60 -20.00 -15.68
N LEU A 176 -20.13 -21.16 -15.27
CA LEU A 176 -20.49 -22.29 -16.17
C LEU A 176 -21.96 -22.32 -16.57
N GLY A 177 -22.76 -21.38 -16.06
CA GLY A 177 -24.20 -21.28 -16.27
C GLY A 177 -24.83 -20.21 -15.39
N ALA A 178 -26.17 -20.19 -15.29
CA ALA A 178 -26.86 -19.15 -14.52
C ALA A 178 -26.53 -19.20 -13.01
N GLU A 179 -26.29 -20.40 -12.46
CA GLU A 179 -26.10 -20.61 -11.01
C GLU A 179 -24.83 -21.46 -10.69
N GLN A 180 -24.09 -21.91 -11.70
CA GLN A 180 -22.93 -22.77 -11.48
C GLN A 180 -21.63 -22.02 -11.70
N SER A 181 -20.75 -22.07 -10.70
CA SER A 181 -19.38 -21.60 -10.78
C SER A 181 -18.42 -22.64 -10.21
N VAL A 182 -17.22 -22.71 -10.73
CA VAL A 182 -16.15 -23.60 -10.25
C VAL A 182 -14.98 -22.77 -9.82
N GLU A 183 -14.48 -22.99 -8.61
CA GLU A 183 -13.28 -22.33 -8.12
C GLU A 183 -12.03 -23.13 -8.53
N ILE A 184 -11.14 -22.50 -9.29
CA ILE A 184 -9.90 -23.09 -9.79
C ILE A 184 -8.73 -22.37 -9.13
N ALA A 185 -8.00 -23.06 -8.26
CA ALA A 185 -6.77 -22.52 -7.69
C ALA A 185 -5.65 -22.51 -8.74
N LEU A 186 -5.03 -21.36 -8.96
CA LEU A 186 -3.84 -21.29 -9.80
C LEU A 186 -2.63 -21.87 -9.05
N PRO A 187 -1.82 -22.70 -9.70
CA PRO A 187 -0.64 -23.29 -9.06
C PRO A 187 0.43 -22.21 -8.79
N GLY A 188 1.05 -22.29 -7.62
CA GLY A 188 2.11 -21.37 -7.19
C GLY A 188 1.59 -20.22 -6.34
N GLY A 189 2.47 -19.28 -6.04
CA GLY A 189 2.18 -18.05 -5.31
C GLY A 189 2.48 -16.84 -6.19
N PHE A 190 1.70 -15.77 -6.00
CA PHE A 190 1.74 -14.55 -6.81
C PHE A 190 1.94 -13.31 -5.93
N ASN A 191 2.52 -12.27 -6.48
CA ASN A 191 2.56 -10.95 -5.87
C ASN A 191 1.18 -10.29 -6.01
N VAL A 192 0.29 -10.56 -5.06
CA VAL A 192 -1.05 -9.98 -5.05
C VAL A 192 -1.01 -8.63 -4.36
N SER A 193 -1.26 -7.56 -5.13
CA SER A 193 -1.37 -6.19 -4.63
C SER A 193 -2.73 -5.59 -5.03
N PRO A 194 -3.23 -4.58 -4.32
CA PRO A 194 -4.43 -3.85 -4.72
C PRO A 194 -4.31 -3.23 -6.11
N ARG A 195 -3.11 -2.81 -6.51
CA ARG A 195 -2.83 -2.32 -7.87
C ARG A 195 -3.06 -3.41 -8.92
N LEU A 196 -2.56 -4.63 -8.67
CA LEU A 196 -2.81 -5.77 -9.54
C LEU A 196 -4.30 -6.10 -9.61
N ALA A 197 -4.99 -6.12 -8.47
CA ALA A 197 -6.43 -6.37 -8.41
C ALA A 197 -7.21 -5.35 -9.26
N GLN A 198 -6.87 -4.07 -9.18
CA GLN A 198 -7.49 -3.03 -10.01
C GLN A 198 -7.17 -3.21 -11.50
N ALA A 199 -5.92 -3.54 -11.85
CA ALA A 199 -5.54 -3.80 -13.24
C ALA A 199 -6.30 -4.99 -13.84
N ILE A 200 -6.53 -6.04 -13.04
CA ILE A 200 -7.32 -7.20 -13.48
C ILE A 200 -8.81 -6.85 -13.60
N LYS A 201 -9.34 -6.04 -12.69
CA LYS A 201 -10.77 -5.66 -12.65
C LYS A 201 -11.25 -4.97 -13.93
N ILE A 202 -10.38 -4.25 -14.62
CA ILE A 202 -10.72 -3.53 -15.87
C ILE A 202 -10.61 -4.41 -17.13
N ILE A 203 -10.16 -5.67 -17.02
CA ILE A 203 -10.09 -6.60 -18.16
C ILE A 203 -11.50 -6.97 -18.60
N PRO A 204 -11.86 -6.82 -19.89
CA PRO A 204 -13.13 -7.30 -20.41
C PRO A 204 -13.34 -8.80 -20.12
N GLY A 205 -14.51 -9.17 -19.60
CA GLY A 205 -14.83 -10.53 -19.19
C GLY A 205 -14.54 -10.86 -17.73
N VAL A 206 -13.92 -9.95 -16.96
CA VAL A 206 -13.84 -10.03 -15.49
C VAL A 206 -15.10 -9.42 -14.90
N GLU A 207 -15.83 -10.18 -14.09
CA GLU A 207 -17.05 -9.72 -13.41
C GLU A 207 -16.75 -8.93 -12.15
N ARG A 208 -15.94 -9.51 -11.28
CA ARG A 208 -15.53 -8.91 -10.00
C ARG A 208 -14.27 -9.56 -9.44
N ILE A 209 -13.65 -8.88 -8.49
CA ILE A 209 -12.54 -9.40 -7.70
C ILE A 209 -12.93 -9.36 -6.23
N GLU A 210 -12.57 -10.41 -5.51
CA GLU A 210 -12.71 -10.53 -4.06
C GLU A 210 -11.32 -10.76 -3.48
N GLU A 211 -10.90 -9.90 -2.56
CA GLU A 211 -9.66 -10.08 -1.81
C GLU A 211 -9.88 -11.07 -0.66
N LEU A 212 -8.91 -11.99 -0.46
CA LEU A 212 -8.98 -13.06 0.52
C LEU A 212 -8.13 -12.79 1.76
#